data_19fc431b4370730965bf0f82575688c6
#
_entry.id   19fc431b4370730965bf0f82575688c6
#
_cell.length_a   1.000
_cell.length_b   1.000
_cell.length_c   1.000
_cell.angle_alpha   90.00
_cell.angle_beta   90.00
_cell.angle_gamma   90.00
#
_symmetry.space_group_name_H-M   'P 1'
#
loop_
_entity.id
_entity.type
_entity.pdbx_description
1 polymer ?
#
loop_
_entity_poly.entity_id
_entity_poly.type
_entity_poly.pdbx_seq_one_letter_code
_entity_poly.pdbx_strand_id
1 'polypeptide(L)'
;MSQVAFAQAPTGPHLTTAGSFLAAQHASHDHDAAAAATFYRSALRADPGNNELLDRTFLSVLLNGDVDEAGRLAERVLRVDKEDRIARLVLGVRAIKQKQYQVARQQLAQSVRGPITDLAAVLLTAWTQSTPTDAKAAVETIDKLSGPDWYGIFKDLHAGMILDLAGQKKEAGKRLEHAHQLDPTALRVVQAYGSYLSRNGNKDDALKVFKDFDTQLPRHPLITEAIADIASGKKLPLLVDSSQMGAAEALYGLGAALGRRGGEDLGLIYLQLSLYLVPTHQLALLSLADLYEGLKKPDLAIKTYERMPPSSPLGRSALIQRAVDLDTSERSDEAKADLQKLITTGPTDIEAVTALANLERGRKEFAECADAYAKAIALTPAPDKSAWTLFYFRGICYERSKQWPKAEADFKKALELFPDQPHVLNYLGYSWVDKGINLDEGLRMISRAVEQRADDGYIVDSLGWAYYRIGKYDEAVKNLDRAVELKPEDPTINDHLGDAYWKVGRALEARFQWAHARDLNPEPEDLTVIQQKLKSGLPEDSSADAAKRPGGG
;
A
#
# COMPACT_ATOMS: atom_id res chain seq x y z
N MET A 1 -28.41 39.04 -52.67
CA MET A 1 -27.25 38.51 -51.93
C MET A 1 -27.74 38.22 -50.50
N SER A 2 -28.11 36.95 -50.24
CA SER A 2 -28.57 36.53 -48.91
C SER A 2 -27.34 36.09 -48.10
N GLN A 3 -27.14 36.74 -46.97
CA GLN A 3 -26.14 36.30 -45.98
C GLN A 3 -26.66 35.05 -45.27
N VAL A 4 -25.94 33.95 -45.46
CA VAL A 4 -26.13 32.71 -44.66
C VAL A 4 -25.45 32.92 -43.32
N ALA A 5 -26.21 33.00 -42.27
CA ALA A 5 -25.74 32.97 -40.88
C ALA A 5 -25.23 31.57 -40.56
N PHE A 6 -23.93 31.40 -40.34
CA PHE A 6 -23.37 30.17 -39.76
C PHE A 6 -23.85 30.08 -38.31
N ALA A 7 -24.71 29.09 -38.05
CA ALA A 7 -25.04 28.70 -36.69
C ALA A 7 -23.77 28.14 -36.02
N GLN A 8 -23.33 28.75 -34.93
CA GLN A 8 -22.28 28.19 -34.07
C GLN A 8 -22.75 26.82 -33.55
N ALA A 9 -21.85 25.84 -33.68
CA ALA A 9 -22.08 24.51 -33.12
C ALA A 9 -22.37 24.60 -31.61
N PRO A 10 -23.27 23.78 -31.07
CA PRO A 10 -23.58 23.81 -29.65
C PRO A 10 -22.29 23.43 -28.89
N THR A 11 -21.76 24.39 -28.13
CA THR A 11 -20.77 24.13 -27.10
C THR A 11 -21.36 23.12 -26.12
N GLY A 12 -20.59 22.08 -25.73
CA GLY A 12 -21.04 21.05 -24.78
C GLY A 12 -21.60 21.64 -23.47
N PRO A 13 -22.20 20.86 -22.60
CA PRO A 13 -22.96 21.37 -21.47
C PRO A 13 -22.11 22.35 -20.67
N HIS A 14 -22.50 23.63 -20.66
CA HIS A 14 -21.87 24.62 -19.81
C HIS A 14 -22.18 24.27 -18.37
N LEU A 15 -21.19 23.75 -17.65
CA LEU A 15 -21.31 23.54 -16.21
C LEU A 15 -21.57 24.91 -15.56
N THR A 16 -22.66 25.01 -14.82
CA THR A 16 -22.92 26.19 -13.98
C THR A 16 -21.87 26.27 -12.86
N THR A 17 -21.65 27.45 -12.29
CA THR A 17 -20.74 27.61 -11.14
C THR A 17 -21.11 26.65 -10.00
N ALA A 18 -22.42 26.52 -9.68
CA ALA A 18 -22.91 25.59 -8.67
C ALA A 18 -22.67 24.13 -9.06
N GLY A 19 -22.93 23.76 -10.33
CA GLY A 19 -22.64 22.39 -10.82
C GLY A 19 -21.17 22.05 -10.75
N SER A 20 -20.29 22.97 -11.15
CA SER A 20 -18.83 22.80 -11.03
C SER A 20 -18.40 22.66 -9.57
N PHE A 21 -18.97 23.46 -8.66
CA PHE A 21 -18.66 23.39 -7.24
C PHE A 21 -19.07 22.03 -6.63
N LEU A 22 -20.30 21.57 -6.90
CA LEU A 22 -20.77 20.28 -6.39
C LEU A 22 -19.97 19.10 -6.95
N ALA A 23 -19.63 19.12 -8.25
CA ALA A 23 -18.78 18.12 -8.87
C ALA A 23 -17.37 18.11 -8.24
N ALA A 24 -16.81 19.29 -7.96
CA ALA A 24 -15.54 19.42 -7.30
C ALA A 24 -15.56 18.90 -5.85
N GLN A 25 -16.64 19.16 -5.10
CA GLN A 25 -16.81 18.63 -3.74
C GLN A 25 -16.90 17.10 -3.73
N HIS A 26 -17.65 16.52 -4.67
CA HIS A 26 -17.73 15.07 -4.82
C HIS A 26 -16.36 14.47 -5.14
N ALA A 27 -15.66 15.03 -6.13
CA ALA A 27 -14.32 14.59 -6.49
C ALA A 27 -13.33 14.71 -5.31
N SER A 28 -13.44 15.79 -4.50
CA SER A 28 -12.60 15.95 -3.30
C SER A 28 -12.92 14.90 -2.23
N HIS A 29 -14.20 14.58 -2.03
CA HIS A 29 -14.61 13.52 -1.11
C HIS A 29 -14.06 12.15 -1.54
N ASP A 30 -14.02 11.92 -2.84
CA ASP A 30 -13.49 10.69 -3.42
C ASP A 30 -11.95 10.71 -3.57
N HIS A 31 -11.25 11.70 -3.02
CA HIS A 31 -9.80 11.90 -3.18
C HIS A 31 -9.33 11.93 -4.65
N ASP A 32 -10.18 12.39 -5.57
CA ASP A 32 -9.81 12.65 -6.96
C ASP A 32 -9.35 14.11 -7.12
N ALA A 33 -8.09 14.35 -6.77
CA ALA A 33 -7.49 15.68 -6.81
C ALA A 33 -7.49 16.28 -8.24
N ALA A 34 -7.35 15.46 -9.28
CA ALA A 34 -7.33 15.92 -10.68
C ALA A 34 -8.70 16.43 -11.13
N ALA A 35 -9.76 15.67 -10.86
CA ALA A 35 -11.13 16.09 -11.15
C ALA A 35 -11.53 17.29 -10.27
N ALA A 36 -11.22 17.27 -8.98
CA ALA A 36 -11.48 18.37 -8.05
C ALA A 36 -10.82 19.67 -8.54
N ALA A 37 -9.53 19.64 -8.88
CA ALA A 37 -8.81 20.78 -9.44
C ALA A 37 -9.46 21.30 -10.72
N THR A 38 -9.87 20.40 -11.62
CA THR A 38 -10.52 20.76 -12.88
C THR A 38 -11.85 21.49 -12.65
N PHE A 39 -12.69 20.97 -11.80
CA PHE A 39 -13.99 21.55 -11.52
C PHE A 39 -13.90 22.84 -10.67
N TYR A 40 -13.01 22.89 -9.66
CA TYR A 40 -12.77 24.14 -8.91
C TYR A 40 -12.17 25.25 -9.78
N ARG A 41 -11.23 24.92 -10.71
CA ARG A 41 -10.74 25.90 -11.70
C ARG A 41 -11.89 26.46 -12.56
N SER A 42 -12.85 25.62 -12.94
CA SER A 42 -14.03 26.04 -13.70
C SER A 42 -14.92 26.98 -12.89
N ALA A 43 -15.22 26.62 -11.64
CA ALA A 43 -16.01 27.46 -10.73
C ALA A 43 -15.33 28.80 -10.44
N LEU A 44 -14.01 28.79 -10.14
CA LEU A 44 -13.23 30.00 -9.87
C LEU A 44 -13.14 30.94 -11.09
N ARG A 45 -13.12 30.39 -12.32
CA ARG A 45 -13.18 31.23 -13.52
C ARG A 45 -14.51 31.93 -13.69
N ALA A 46 -15.61 31.29 -13.28
CA ALA A 46 -16.96 31.87 -13.34
C ALA A 46 -17.20 32.92 -12.23
N ASP A 47 -16.56 32.75 -11.07
CA ASP A 47 -16.62 33.68 -9.93
C ASP A 47 -15.21 33.95 -9.36
N PRO A 48 -14.39 34.80 -10.02
CA PRO A 48 -12.98 35.01 -9.66
C PRO A 48 -12.77 35.72 -8.31
N GLY A 49 -13.81 36.36 -7.78
CA GLY A 49 -13.78 37.09 -6.51
C GLY A 49 -14.11 36.23 -5.29
N ASN A 50 -14.47 34.99 -5.47
CA ASN A 50 -14.90 34.10 -4.41
C ASN A 50 -13.69 33.49 -3.70
N ASN A 51 -13.48 33.89 -2.45
CA ASN A 51 -12.33 33.45 -1.67
C ASN A 51 -12.40 31.95 -1.32
N GLU A 52 -13.58 31.40 -1.05
CA GLU A 52 -13.74 29.97 -0.80
C GLU A 52 -13.34 29.13 -2.01
N LEU A 53 -13.80 29.54 -3.21
CA LEU A 53 -13.38 28.88 -4.45
C LEU A 53 -11.89 29.00 -4.70
N LEU A 54 -11.29 30.14 -4.34
CA LEU A 54 -9.84 30.35 -4.46
C LEU A 54 -9.07 29.35 -3.58
N ASP A 55 -9.44 29.25 -2.31
CA ASP A 55 -8.77 28.35 -1.35
C ASP A 55 -8.93 26.88 -1.75
N ARG A 56 -10.14 26.46 -2.11
CA ARG A 56 -10.39 25.08 -2.57
C ARG A 56 -9.67 24.76 -3.87
N THR A 57 -9.61 25.70 -4.80
CA THR A 57 -8.83 25.54 -6.04
C THR A 57 -7.34 25.41 -5.72
N PHE A 58 -6.81 26.27 -4.87
CA PHE A 58 -5.42 26.22 -4.44
C PHE A 58 -5.04 24.85 -3.87
N LEU A 59 -5.81 24.37 -2.89
CA LEU A 59 -5.55 23.08 -2.25
C LEU A 59 -5.68 21.90 -3.24
N SER A 60 -6.73 21.87 -4.06
CA SER A 60 -6.92 20.77 -5.02
C SER A 60 -5.84 20.74 -6.11
N VAL A 61 -5.39 21.90 -6.58
CA VAL A 61 -4.29 22.02 -7.54
C VAL A 61 -2.97 21.56 -6.91
N LEU A 62 -2.74 21.88 -5.65
CA LEU A 62 -1.56 21.44 -4.90
C LEU A 62 -1.57 19.92 -4.66
N LEU A 63 -2.70 19.37 -4.24
CA LEU A 63 -2.89 17.92 -4.07
C LEU A 63 -2.67 17.14 -5.36
N ASN A 64 -3.06 17.74 -6.51
CA ASN A 64 -2.80 17.17 -7.84
C ASN A 64 -1.31 17.26 -8.27
N GLY A 65 -0.47 17.95 -7.50
CA GLY A 65 0.97 18.11 -7.80
C GLY A 65 1.31 19.26 -8.74
N ASP A 66 0.35 20.10 -9.13
CA ASP A 66 0.57 21.27 -10.01
C ASP A 66 1.16 22.45 -9.20
N VAL A 67 2.35 22.24 -8.62
CA VAL A 67 2.96 23.19 -7.64
C VAL A 67 3.20 24.57 -8.22
N ASP A 68 3.51 24.70 -9.51
CA ASP A 68 3.71 26.00 -10.15
C ASP A 68 2.41 26.81 -10.27
N GLU A 69 1.29 26.17 -10.59
CA GLU A 69 -0.03 26.80 -10.56
C GLU A 69 -0.46 27.10 -9.13
N ALA A 70 -0.30 26.11 -8.23
CA ALA A 70 -0.58 26.31 -6.80
C ALA A 70 0.17 27.54 -6.25
N GLY A 71 1.41 27.76 -6.68
CA GLY A 71 2.18 28.95 -6.30
C GLY A 71 1.56 30.27 -6.78
N ARG A 72 1.01 30.32 -8.00
CA ARG A 72 0.29 31.51 -8.48
C ARG A 72 -1.02 31.74 -7.70
N LEU A 73 -1.71 30.66 -7.33
CA LEU A 73 -2.91 30.74 -6.49
C LEU A 73 -2.56 31.14 -5.06
N ALA A 74 -1.46 30.62 -4.50
CA ALA A 74 -0.93 31.01 -3.18
C ALA A 74 -0.68 32.52 -3.05
N GLU A 75 -0.13 33.15 -4.09
CA GLU A 75 0.04 34.60 -4.13
C GLU A 75 -1.31 35.37 -4.05
N ARG A 76 -2.37 34.80 -4.61
CA ARG A 76 -3.73 35.36 -4.49
C ARG A 76 -4.31 35.11 -3.11
N VAL A 77 -4.19 33.88 -2.58
CA VAL A 77 -4.63 33.51 -1.22
C VAL A 77 -4.01 34.48 -0.20
N LEU A 78 -2.72 34.76 -0.27
CA LEU A 78 -2.04 35.65 0.66
C LEU A 78 -2.44 37.13 0.57
N ARG A 79 -3.19 37.56 -0.46
CA ARG A 79 -3.80 38.89 -0.52
C ARG A 79 -5.05 38.98 0.36
N VAL A 80 -5.71 37.83 0.58
CA VAL A 80 -6.93 37.69 1.39
C VAL A 80 -6.57 37.28 2.81
N ASP A 81 -5.82 36.20 2.97
CA ASP A 81 -5.28 35.72 4.23
C ASP A 81 -3.74 35.71 4.21
N LYS A 82 -3.16 36.76 4.79
CA LYS A 82 -1.70 36.93 4.84
C LYS A 82 -0.99 35.89 5.68
N GLU A 83 -1.73 35.13 6.46
CA GLU A 83 -1.23 34.15 7.43
C GLU A 83 -1.44 32.71 6.99
N ASP A 84 -1.98 32.47 5.78
CA ASP A 84 -2.16 31.10 5.28
C ASP A 84 -0.81 30.35 5.20
N ARG A 85 -0.69 29.35 6.07
CA ARG A 85 0.57 28.62 6.28
C ARG A 85 0.96 27.73 5.10
N ILE A 86 -0.03 27.15 4.39
CA ILE A 86 0.24 26.27 3.25
C ILE A 86 0.66 27.12 2.05
N ALA A 87 0.01 28.24 1.80
CA ALA A 87 0.43 29.17 0.76
C ALA A 87 1.86 29.70 1.01
N ARG A 88 2.20 30.03 2.26
CA ARG A 88 3.57 30.42 2.65
C ARG A 88 4.58 29.30 2.42
N LEU A 89 4.23 28.06 2.80
CA LEU A 89 5.07 26.89 2.58
C LEU A 89 5.34 26.67 1.07
N VAL A 90 4.29 26.68 0.24
CA VAL A 90 4.40 26.53 -1.22
C VAL A 90 5.32 27.57 -1.83
N LEU A 91 5.15 28.85 -1.47
CA LEU A 91 6.02 29.93 -1.97
C LEU A 91 7.46 29.79 -1.47
N GLY A 92 7.66 29.35 -0.23
CA GLY A 92 8.98 29.04 0.32
C GLY A 92 9.68 27.94 -0.47
N VAL A 93 8.98 26.84 -0.75
CA VAL A 93 9.50 25.69 -1.53
C VAL A 93 9.80 26.10 -2.99
N ARG A 94 8.93 26.87 -3.63
CA ARG A 94 9.22 27.43 -4.97
C ARG A 94 10.48 28.27 -4.98
N ALA A 95 10.64 29.13 -3.99
CA ALA A 95 11.84 29.95 -3.85
C ALA A 95 13.11 29.10 -3.64
N ILE A 96 13.03 27.98 -2.88
CA ILE A 96 14.14 27.02 -2.75
C ILE A 96 14.49 26.43 -4.12
N LYS A 97 13.50 25.97 -4.90
CA LYS A 97 13.70 25.45 -6.27
C LYS A 97 14.43 26.44 -7.17
N GLN A 98 14.08 27.72 -7.03
CA GLN A 98 14.67 28.82 -7.79
C GLN A 98 16.00 29.32 -7.19
N LYS A 99 16.50 28.72 -6.11
CA LYS A 99 17.69 29.11 -5.36
C LYS A 99 17.60 30.53 -4.77
N GLN A 100 16.40 31.06 -4.58
CA GLN A 100 16.11 32.35 -3.96
C GLN A 100 15.99 32.21 -2.43
N TYR A 101 17.06 31.76 -1.79
CA TYR A 101 17.05 31.34 -0.39
C TYR A 101 16.60 32.40 0.60
N GLN A 102 16.90 33.70 0.34
CA GLN A 102 16.42 34.77 1.19
C GLN A 102 14.90 34.91 1.13
N VAL A 103 14.32 34.85 -0.07
CA VAL A 103 12.86 34.87 -0.26
C VAL A 103 12.23 33.66 0.41
N ALA A 104 12.83 32.48 0.24
CA ALA A 104 12.36 31.27 0.90
C ALA A 104 12.25 31.43 2.42
N ARG A 105 13.31 31.95 3.07
CA ARG A 105 13.31 32.21 4.53
C ARG A 105 12.23 33.18 4.96
N GLN A 106 12.00 34.25 4.18
CA GLN A 106 10.94 35.24 4.48
C GLN A 106 9.54 34.61 4.44
N GLN A 107 9.26 33.73 3.48
CA GLN A 107 7.98 33.02 3.40
C GLN A 107 7.84 32.00 4.53
N LEU A 108 8.87 31.20 4.76
CA LEU A 108 8.86 30.14 5.77
C LEU A 108 8.72 30.70 7.20
N ALA A 109 9.33 31.84 7.51
CA ALA A 109 9.19 32.50 8.81
C ALA A 109 7.73 32.90 9.15
N GLN A 110 6.88 33.02 8.15
CA GLN A 110 5.46 33.37 8.31
C GLN A 110 4.53 32.13 8.20
N SER A 111 5.10 30.94 7.97
CA SER A 111 4.36 29.67 7.88
C SER A 111 4.21 28.96 9.24
N VAL A 112 4.81 29.50 10.30
CA VAL A 112 4.94 28.85 11.61
C VAL A 112 3.63 28.97 12.40
N ARG A 113 2.88 27.86 12.58
CA ARG A 113 1.66 27.80 13.42
C ARG A 113 1.21 26.37 13.69
N GLY A 114 2.02 25.59 14.38
CA GLY A 114 1.68 24.25 14.82
C GLY A 114 2.81 23.24 14.57
N PRO A 115 2.82 22.13 15.30
CA PRO A 115 3.99 21.27 15.41
C PRO A 115 4.60 20.83 14.08
N ILE A 116 3.78 20.42 13.13
CA ILE A 116 4.27 19.90 11.83
C ILE A 116 4.78 21.03 10.94
N THR A 117 4.04 22.14 10.85
CA THR A 117 4.43 23.29 10.03
C THR A 117 5.65 24.00 10.60
N ASP A 118 5.78 24.05 11.94
CA ASP A 118 6.93 24.63 12.62
C ASP A 118 8.20 23.83 12.30
N LEU A 119 8.14 22.50 12.44
CA LEU A 119 9.26 21.63 12.10
C LEU A 119 9.63 21.75 10.61
N ALA A 120 8.63 21.71 9.72
CA ALA A 120 8.87 21.87 8.28
C ALA A 120 9.56 23.20 7.96
N ALA A 121 9.00 24.32 8.45
CA ALA A 121 9.53 25.66 8.19
C ALA A 121 10.96 25.83 8.71
N VAL A 122 11.25 25.29 9.90
CA VAL A 122 12.60 25.38 10.49
C VAL A 122 13.60 24.51 9.73
N LEU A 123 13.25 23.26 9.39
CA LEU A 123 14.13 22.38 8.62
C LEU A 123 14.42 22.96 7.22
N LEU A 124 13.39 23.42 6.51
CA LEU A 124 13.56 24.06 5.21
C LEU A 124 14.42 25.33 5.30
N THR A 125 14.21 26.15 6.33
CA THR A 125 15.04 27.34 6.59
C THR A 125 16.51 26.95 6.81
N ALA A 126 16.78 25.94 7.64
CA ALA A 126 18.12 25.44 7.88
C ALA A 126 18.78 24.95 6.59
N TRP A 127 18.05 24.22 5.75
CA TRP A 127 18.57 23.78 4.45
C TRP A 127 18.91 24.93 3.49
N THR A 128 18.22 26.07 3.59
CA THR A 128 18.62 27.27 2.82
C THR A 128 19.92 27.91 3.33
N GLN A 129 20.41 27.51 4.50
CA GLN A 129 21.63 27.95 5.15
C GLN A 129 22.74 26.89 5.12
N SER A 130 22.59 25.79 4.38
CA SER A 130 23.50 24.64 4.40
C SER A 130 24.78 24.83 3.58
N THR A 131 25.26 26.07 3.42
CA THR A 131 26.58 26.34 2.83
C THR A 131 27.69 26.03 3.84
N PRO A 132 28.93 25.72 3.39
CA PRO A 132 30.02 25.44 4.32
C PRO A 132 30.29 26.59 5.34
N THR A 133 30.03 27.82 4.95
CA THR A 133 30.19 28.99 5.81
C THR A 133 29.05 29.20 6.81
N ASP A 134 27.84 28.76 6.45
CA ASP A 134 26.63 29.04 7.22
C ASP A 134 26.08 27.81 7.95
N ALA A 135 26.71 26.62 7.79
CA ALA A 135 26.23 25.38 8.37
C ALA A 135 26.02 25.45 9.89
N LYS A 136 26.87 26.20 10.61
CA LYS A 136 26.69 26.43 12.04
C LYS A 136 25.39 27.19 12.34
N ALA A 137 25.09 28.22 11.58
CA ALA A 137 23.83 28.99 11.72
C ALA A 137 22.62 28.14 11.36
N ALA A 138 22.75 27.25 10.38
CA ALA A 138 21.71 26.28 10.04
C ALA A 138 21.38 25.34 11.22
N VAL A 139 22.41 24.80 11.87
CA VAL A 139 22.24 23.93 13.04
C VAL A 139 21.67 24.69 14.22
N GLU A 140 22.13 25.93 14.48
CA GLU A 140 21.56 26.80 15.52
C GLU A 140 20.06 27.09 15.26
N THR A 141 19.65 27.22 13.99
CA THR A 141 18.24 27.35 13.60
C THR A 141 17.42 26.14 14.00
N ILE A 142 17.95 24.92 13.75
CA ILE A 142 17.31 23.67 14.15
C ILE A 142 17.26 23.54 15.68
N ASP A 143 18.36 23.84 16.37
CA ASP A 143 18.48 23.65 17.83
C ASP A 143 17.53 24.56 18.62
N LYS A 144 17.24 25.75 18.12
CA LYS A 144 16.29 26.69 18.74
C LYS A 144 14.84 26.22 18.68
N LEU A 145 14.52 25.25 17.80
CA LEU A 145 13.16 24.74 17.70
C LEU A 145 12.82 23.90 18.94
N SER A 146 11.81 24.34 19.69
CA SER A 146 11.20 23.61 20.80
C SER A 146 9.90 22.96 20.33
N GLY A 147 9.61 21.77 20.87
CA GLY A 147 8.39 21.05 20.50
C GLY A 147 8.36 19.63 21.09
N PRO A 148 7.47 18.78 20.59
CA PRO A 148 7.34 17.41 21.06
C PRO A 148 8.63 16.58 20.93
N ASP A 149 8.78 15.55 21.75
CA ASP A 149 9.98 14.69 21.79
C ASP A 149 10.33 14.06 20.42
N TRP A 150 9.31 13.75 19.62
CA TRP A 150 9.54 13.17 18.29
C TRP A 150 10.26 14.12 17.30
N TYR A 151 10.42 15.42 17.63
CA TYR A 151 11.27 16.32 16.85
C TYR A 151 12.75 15.91 16.89
N GLY A 152 13.19 15.27 17.98
CA GLY A 152 14.59 14.94 18.22
C GLY A 152 15.26 14.24 17.06
N ILE A 153 14.62 13.21 16.53
CA ILE A 153 15.14 12.43 15.41
C ILE A 153 15.31 13.28 14.14
N PHE A 154 14.33 14.13 13.82
CA PHE A 154 14.41 15.02 12.65
C PHE A 154 15.51 16.06 12.83
N LYS A 155 15.60 16.65 14.03
CA LYS A 155 16.62 17.66 14.35
C LYS A 155 18.02 17.11 14.18
N ASP A 156 18.31 15.96 14.76
CA ASP A 156 19.65 15.39 14.71
C ASP A 156 20.01 14.82 13.35
N LEU A 157 19.06 14.18 12.66
CA LEU A 157 19.26 13.69 11.29
C LEU A 157 19.60 14.85 10.35
N HIS A 158 18.79 15.92 10.33
CA HIS A 158 18.99 17.04 9.40
C HIS A 158 20.20 17.90 9.79
N ALA A 159 20.43 18.16 11.07
CA ALA A 159 21.64 18.82 11.53
C ALA A 159 22.90 18.02 11.15
N GLY A 160 22.86 16.71 11.34
CA GLY A 160 23.95 15.80 10.97
C GLY A 160 24.25 15.81 9.47
N MET A 161 23.22 15.73 8.63
CA MET A 161 23.38 15.80 7.17
C MET A 161 23.89 17.17 6.68
N ILE A 162 23.44 18.27 7.27
CA ILE A 162 23.93 19.64 6.96
C ILE A 162 25.41 19.74 7.30
N LEU A 163 25.82 19.27 8.48
CA LEU A 163 27.22 19.28 8.92
C LEU A 163 28.10 18.38 8.05
N ASP A 164 27.58 17.22 7.65
CA ASP A 164 28.29 16.29 6.77
C ASP A 164 28.50 16.88 5.37
N LEU A 165 27.48 17.51 4.80
CA LEU A 165 27.55 18.26 3.54
C LEU A 165 28.57 19.40 3.62
N ALA A 166 28.65 20.08 4.76
CA ALA A 166 29.61 21.16 5.01
C ALA A 166 31.03 20.69 5.35
N GLY A 167 31.27 19.37 5.43
CA GLY A 167 32.57 18.78 5.77
C GLY A 167 32.95 18.87 7.24
N GLN A 168 32.02 19.21 8.14
CA GLN A 168 32.25 19.32 9.59
C GLN A 168 32.10 17.94 10.25
N LYS A 169 33.01 17.03 9.90
CA LYS A 169 32.95 15.59 10.19
C LYS A 169 32.66 15.26 11.64
N LYS A 170 33.39 15.86 12.60
CA LYS A 170 33.27 15.49 14.01
C LYS A 170 31.85 15.78 14.56
N GLU A 171 31.31 16.95 14.24
CA GLU A 171 29.99 17.34 14.73
C GLU A 171 28.88 16.61 13.95
N ALA A 172 29.06 16.36 12.65
CA ALA A 172 28.16 15.51 11.86
C ALA A 172 28.02 14.11 12.47
N GLY A 173 29.15 13.48 12.80
CA GLY A 173 29.16 12.13 13.41
C GLY A 173 28.36 12.08 14.71
N LYS A 174 28.55 13.06 15.61
CA LYS A 174 27.81 13.11 16.89
C LYS A 174 26.29 13.19 16.67
N ARG A 175 25.85 14.06 15.74
CA ARG A 175 24.43 14.24 15.46
C ARG A 175 23.82 12.99 14.83
N LEU A 176 24.49 12.39 13.84
CA LEU A 176 23.99 11.18 13.16
C LEU A 176 24.00 9.96 14.09
N GLU A 177 25.00 9.83 14.96
CA GLU A 177 25.04 8.80 15.99
C GLU A 177 23.87 8.95 16.97
N HIS A 178 23.59 10.18 17.45
CA HIS A 178 22.47 10.42 18.34
C HIS A 178 21.12 10.17 17.66
N ALA A 179 20.95 10.56 16.40
CA ALA A 179 19.76 10.22 15.64
C ALA A 179 19.57 8.70 15.54
N HIS A 180 20.66 7.93 15.32
CA HIS A 180 20.62 6.47 15.28
C HIS A 180 20.31 5.84 16.65
N GLN A 181 20.77 6.44 17.75
CA GLN A 181 20.41 5.99 19.09
C GLN A 181 18.92 6.24 19.41
N LEU A 182 18.33 7.32 18.88
CA LEU A 182 16.90 7.61 19.04
C LEU A 182 16.02 6.62 18.26
N ASP A 183 16.40 6.26 17.04
CA ASP A 183 15.69 5.25 16.25
C ASP A 183 16.63 4.49 15.29
N PRO A 184 17.15 3.33 15.70
CA PRO A 184 18.00 2.49 14.88
C PRO A 184 17.22 1.75 13.77
N THR A 185 15.88 1.87 13.74
CA THR A 185 15.01 1.23 12.74
C THR A 185 14.56 2.19 11.63
N ALA A 186 14.84 3.48 11.78
CA ALA A 186 14.53 4.47 10.76
C ALA A 186 15.51 4.37 9.58
N LEU A 187 15.03 3.90 8.42
CA LEU A 187 15.83 3.66 7.22
C LEU A 187 16.76 4.85 6.88
N ARG A 188 16.24 6.08 6.90
CA ARG A 188 17.02 7.27 6.51
C ARG A 188 18.11 7.62 7.52
N VAL A 189 17.86 7.37 8.78
CA VAL A 189 18.87 7.53 9.85
C VAL A 189 19.99 6.52 9.66
N VAL A 190 19.64 5.25 9.43
CA VAL A 190 20.61 4.16 9.15
C VAL A 190 21.45 4.49 7.93
N GLN A 191 20.82 4.94 6.84
CA GLN A 191 21.55 5.34 5.62
C GLN A 191 22.47 6.53 5.85
N ALA A 192 22.00 7.58 6.54
CA ALA A 192 22.81 8.77 6.82
C ALA A 192 24.03 8.44 7.68
N TYR A 193 23.81 7.72 8.80
CA TYR A 193 24.88 7.38 9.73
C TYR A 193 25.84 6.36 9.13
N GLY A 194 25.35 5.29 8.52
CA GLY A 194 26.17 4.28 7.86
C GLY A 194 27.01 4.85 6.70
N SER A 195 26.40 5.74 5.86
CA SER A 195 27.15 6.44 4.80
C SER A 195 28.23 7.34 5.36
N TYR A 196 27.94 8.08 6.43
CA TYR A 196 28.93 8.90 7.12
C TYR A 196 30.11 8.04 7.63
N LEU A 197 29.86 6.94 8.33
CA LEU A 197 30.89 6.03 8.83
C LEU A 197 31.75 5.45 7.70
N SER A 198 31.13 5.03 6.60
CA SER A 198 31.83 4.51 5.43
C SER A 198 32.84 5.51 4.85
N ARG A 199 32.52 6.80 4.80
CA ARG A 199 33.41 7.85 4.27
C ARG A 199 34.52 8.24 5.20
N ASN A 200 34.32 8.14 6.51
CA ASN A 200 35.28 8.60 7.51
C ASN A 200 36.22 7.50 8.04
N GLY A 201 36.31 6.37 7.34
CA GLY A 201 37.32 5.35 7.56
C GLY A 201 36.92 4.21 8.50
N ASN A 202 35.67 4.20 9.01
CA ASN A 202 35.20 3.15 9.91
C ASN A 202 34.27 2.17 9.17
N LYS A 203 34.92 1.31 8.35
CA LYS A 203 34.21 0.32 7.51
C LYS A 203 33.42 -0.69 8.34
N ASP A 204 33.97 -1.20 9.42
CA ASP A 204 33.34 -2.26 10.21
C ASP A 204 32.12 -1.73 10.97
N ASP A 205 32.19 -0.52 11.53
CA ASP A 205 31.06 0.13 12.17
C ASP A 205 29.96 0.47 11.15
N ALA A 206 30.33 0.93 9.94
CA ALA A 206 29.36 1.14 8.87
C ALA A 206 28.63 -0.16 8.50
N LEU A 207 29.38 -1.25 8.30
CA LEU A 207 28.78 -2.57 8.02
C LEU A 207 27.90 -3.06 9.16
N LYS A 208 28.27 -2.79 10.41
CA LYS A 208 27.47 -3.16 11.58
C LYS A 208 26.11 -2.47 11.54
N VAL A 209 26.09 -1.14 11.37
CA VAL A 209 24.85 -0.35 11.30
C VAL A 209 23.88 -0.88 10.24
N PHE A 210 24.37 -1.18 9.04
CA PHE A 210 23.52 -1.73 7.97
C PHE A 210 23.08 -3.17 8.23
N LYS A 211 23.94 -4.03 8.78
CA LYS A 211 23.60 -5.42 9.11
C LYS A 211 22.61 -5.52 10.26
N ASP A 212 22.74 -4.68 11.28
CA ASP A 212 21.78 -4.62 12.39
C ASP A 212 20.38 -4.27 11.89
N PHE A 213 20.27 -3.35 10.92
CA PHE A 213 19.01 -3.05 10.26
C PHE A 213 18.52 -4.23 9.39
N ASP A 214 19.41 -4.88 8.62
CA ASP A 214 19.03 -6.01 7.75
C ASP A 214 18.51 -7.21 8.55
N THR A 215 18.88 -7.37 9.83
CA THR A 215 18.30 -8.39 10.71
C THR A 215 16.83 -8.13 11.04
N GLN A 216 16.40 -6.86 11.03
CA GLN A 216 15.03 -6.45 11.36
C GLN A 216 14.14 -6.38 10.12
N LEU A 217 14.67 -5.85 9.02
CA LEU A 217 14.02 -5.78 7.72
C LEU A 217 14.93 -6.38 6.65
N PRO A 218 14.93 -7.71 6.51
CA PRO A 218 15.84 -8.43 5.62
C PRO A 218 15.67 -8.06 4.16
N ARG A 219 16.78 -8.01 3.44
CA ARG A 219 16.83 -7.83 1.97
C ARG A 219 16.26 -6.50 1.47
N HIS A 220 16.24 -5.45 2.30
CA HIS A 220 15.84 -4.13 1.80
C HIS A 220 16.84 -3.66 0.72
N PRO A 221 16.42 -3.35 -0.53
CA PRO A 221 17.34 -3.12 -1.65
C PRO A 221 18.43 -2.08 -1.38
N LEU A 222 18.07 -0.93 -0.79
CA LEU A 222 19.03 0.14 -0.44
C LEU A 222 20.05 -0.29 0.62
N ILE A 223 19.70 -1.21 1.50
CA ILE A 223 20.59 -1.72 2.55
C ILE A 223 21.51 -2.81 1.98
N THR A 224 20.95 -3.72 1.20
CA THR A 224 21.70 -4.79 0.53
C THR A 224 22.78 -4.21 -0.40
N GLU A 225 22.43 -3.18 -1.20
CA GLU A 225 23.39 -2.48 -2.05
C GLU A 225 24.47 -1.79 -1.23
N ALA A 226 24.10 -1.07 -0.16
CA ALA A 226 25.06 -0.40 0.72
C ALA A 226 26.05 -1.39 1.36
N ILE A 227 25.57 -2.54 1.84
CA ILE A 227 26.43 -3.60 2.40
C ILE A 227 27.39 -4.13 1.33
N ALA A 228 26.92 -4.42 0.10
CA ALA A 228 27.73 -4.91 -0.99
C ALA A 228 28.81 -3.89 -1.40
N ASP A 229 28.45 -2.62 -1.52
CA ASP A 229 29.36 -1.54 -1.86
C ASP A 229 30.47 -1.37 -0.81
N ILE A 230 30.10 -1.32 0.48
CA ILE A 230 31.09 -1.23 1.56
C ILE A 230 31.97 -2.49 1.59
N ALA A 231 31.42 -3.68 1.44
CA ALA A 231 32.18 -4.93 1.41
C ALA A 231 33.20 -4.93 0.28
N SER A 232 32.85 -4.39 -0.91
CA SER A 232 33.78 -4.25 -2.04
C SER A 232 34.85 -3.16 -1.87
N GLY A 233 34.82 -2.42 -0.75
CA GLY A 233 35.78 -1.34 -0.45
C GLY A 233 35.34 0.04 -0.98
N LYS A 234 34.13 0.18 -1.54
CA LYS A 234 33.61 1.48 -1.94
C LYS A 234 33.19 2.30 -0.72
N LYS A 235 33.39 3.60 -0.81
CA LYS A 235 32.80 4.57 0.13
C LYS A 235 31.44 5.01 -0.40
N LEU A 236 30.45 4.96 0.47
CA LEU A 236 29.11 5.43 0.10
C LEU A 236 29.09 6.96 -0.10
N PRO A 237 28.29 7.49 -1.05
CA PRO A 237 28.16 8.92 -1.26
C PRO A 237 27.51 9.62 -0.06
N LEU A 238 27.50 10.96 -0.08
CA LEU A 238 26.63 11.75 0.79
C LEU A 238 25.17 11.37 0.52
N LEU A 239 24.38 11.24 1.58
CA LEU A 239 22.97 10.97 1.43
C LEU A 239 22.23 12.15 0.80
N VAL A 240 22.70 13.35 1.10
CA VAL A 240 22.19 14.62 0.58
C VAL A 240 23.38 15.44 0.08
N ASP A 241 23.35 15.88 -1.18
CA ASP A 241 24.44 16.56 -1.86
C ASP A 241 24.20 18.08 -2.07
N SER A 242 23.00 18.56 -1.73
CA SER A 242 22.60 19.95 -1.97
C SER A 242 21.51 20.41 -1.01
N SER A 243 21.41 21.75 -0.83
CA SER A 243 20.31 22.37 -0.07
C SER A 243 18.92 21.96 -0.58
N GLN A 244 18.77 21.85 -1.89
CA GLN A 244 17.51 21.46 -2.52
C GLN A 244 17.14 19.99 -2.21
N MET A 245 18.12 19.09 -2.28
CA MET A 245 17.91 17.68 -1.92
C MET A 245 17.58 17.55 -0.42
N GLY A 246 18.25 18.28 0.45
CA GLY A 246 17.97 18.27 1.89
C GLY A 246 16.60 18.82 2.24
N ALA A 247 16.16 19.87 1.54
CA ALA A 247 14.79 20.36 1.67
C ALA A 247 13.76 19.35 1.20
N ALA A 248 14.01 18.64 0.09
CA ALA A 248 13.17 17.55 -0.40
C ALA A 248 13.11 16.39 0.60
N GLU A 249 14.24 16.06 1.24
CA GLU A 249 14.34 15.03 2.26
C GLU A 249 13.49 15.36 3.50
N ALA A 250 13.52 16.64 3.96
CA ALA A 250 12.70 17.07 5.07
C ALA A 250 11.19 16.95 4.76
N LEU A 251 10.79 17.37 3.57
CA LEU A 251 9.40 17.25 3.11
C LEU A 251 8.99 15.78 2.95
N TYR A 252 9.86 14.94 2.39
CA TYR A 252 9.62 13.50 2.29
C TYR A 252 9.40 12.87 3.66
N GLY A 253 10.29 13.11 4.63
CA GLY A 253 10.20 12.49 5.95
C GLY A 253 8.89 12.85 6.67
N LEU A 254 8.46 14.12 6.58
CA LEU A 254 7.19 14.57 7.14
C LEU A 254 5.99 14.01 6.38
N GLY A 255 6.03 14.02 5.05
CA GLY A 255 4.95 13.50 4.21
C GLY A 255 4.70 12.00 4.44
N ALA A 256 5.76 11.20 4.48
CA ALA A 256 5.68 9.77 4.74
C ALA A 256 5.16 9.43 6.15
N ALA A 257 5.51 10.25 7.15
CA ALA A 257 5.04 10.05 8.52
C ALA A 257 3.54 10.40 8.66
N LEU A 258 3.06 11.43 7.97
CA LEU A 258 1.67 11.89 8.03
C LEU A 258 0.72 10.97 7.28
N GLY A 259 1.08 10.52 6.09
CA GLY A 259 0.25 9.65 5.25
C GLY A 259 -0.18 8.33 5.92
N ARG A 260 0.53 7.90 6.97
CA ARG A 260 0.24 6.66 7.71
C ARG A 260 -0.72 6.83 8.91
N ARG A 261 -1.21 8.04 9.20
CA ARG A 261 -1.90 8.35 10.47
C ARG A 261 -3.17 9.19 10.33
N GLY A 262 -3.88 9.12 9.20
CA GLY A 262 -5.10 9.90 8.99
C GLY A 262 -4.83 11.37 8.64
N GLY A 263 -3.63 11.66 8.12
CA GLY A 263 -3.24 12.98 7.61
C GLY A 263 -2.94 12.93 6.11
N GLU A 264 -3.74 12.18 5.35
CA GLU A 264 -3.49 11.81 3.96
C GLU A 264 -3.29 13.05 3.08
N ASP A 265 -4.16 14.05 3.15
CA ASP A 265 -4.07 15.27 2.34
C ASP A 265 -2.79 16.04 2.63
N LEU A 266 -2.41 16.15 3.91
CA LEU A 266 -1.18 16.83 4.29
C LEU A 266 0.05 16.01 3.88
N GLY A 267 -0.02 14.68 3.99
CA GLY A 267 0.97 13.75 3.47
C GLY A 267 1.19 13.92 1.98
N LEU A 268 0.10 13.96 1.19
CA LEU A 268 0.14 14.23 -0.24
C LEU A 268 0.83 15.56 -0.56
N ILE A 269 0.44 16.65 0.14
CA ILE A 269 1.03 17.98 -0.07
C ILE A 269 2.55 17.94 0.15
N TYR A 270 3.02 17.37 1.26
CA TYR A 270 4.45 17.31 1.56
C TYR A 270 5.22 16.45 0.56
N LEU A 271 4.67 15.29 0.16
CA LEU A 271 5.28 14.42 -0.84
C LEU A 271 5.33 15.08 -2.23
N GLN A 272 4.25 15.76 -2.65
CA GLN A 272 4.24 16.51 -3.90
C GLN A 272 5.27 17.64 -3.90
N LEU A 273 5.41 18.39 -2.79
CA LEU A 273 6.41 19.42 -2.63
C LEU A 273 7.85 18.85 -2.63
N SER A 274 8.07 17.67 -2.02
CA SER A 274 9.35 16.96 -2.10
C SER A 274 9.70 16.61 -3.55
N LEU A 275 8.75 16.03 -4.27
CA LEU A 275 8.90 15.64 -5.68
C LEU A 275 8.97 16.86 -6.63
N TYR A 276 8.40 18.00 -6.26
CA TYR A 276 8.61 19.24 -6.98
C TYR A 276 10.06 19.71 -6.90
N LEU A 277 10.68 19.61 -5.72
CA LEU A 277 12.12 19.91 -5.56
C LEU A 277 12.98 18.87 -6.29
N VAL A 278 12.75 17.58 -6.05
CA VAL A 278 13.54 16.47 -6.59
C VAL A 278 12.60 15.43 -7.23
N PRO A 279 12.28 15.56 -8.53
CA PRO A 279 11.32 14.67 -9.22
C PRO A 279 11.67 13.18 -9.20
N THR A 280 12.94 12.87 -8.97
CA THR A 280 13.48 11.50 -8.92
C THR A 280 13.74 11.00 -7.51
N HIS A 281 13.17 11.64 -6.48
CA HIS A 281 13.35 11.21 -5.09
C HIS A 281 12.65 9.87 -4.85
N GLN A 282 13.41 8.80 -4.85
CA GLN A 282 12.92 7.42 -4.91
C GLN A 282 11.95 7.08 -3.78
N LEU A 283 12.30 7.41 -2.53
CA LEU A 283 11.44 7.13 -1.38
C LEU A 283 10.18 8.00 -1.34
N ALA A 284 10.26 9.24 -1.84
CA ALA A 284 9.06 10.08 -1.97
C ALA A 284 8.11 9.53 -3.04
N LEU A 285 8.63 8.97 -4.14
CA LEU A 285 7.81 8.27 -5.15
C LEU A 285 7.13 7.03 -4.56
N LEU A 286 7.86 6.19 -3.82
CA LEU A 286 7.25 5.03 -3.15
C LEU A 286 6.18 5.45 -2.15
N SER A 287 6.50 6.39 -1.24
CA SER A 287 5.52 6.85 -0.24
C SER A 287 4.29 7.51 -0.86
N LEU A 288 4.44 8.20 -2.00
CA LEU A 288 3.31 8.77 -2.73
C LEU A 288 2.45 7.68 -3.37
N ALA A 289 3.07 6.64 -3.95
CA ALA A 289 2.35 5.52 -4.52
C ALA A 289 1.61 4.72 -3.43
N ASP A 290 2.30 4.37 -2.32
CA ASP A 290 1.68 3.71 -1.15
C ASP A 290 0.46 4.49 -0.63
N LEU A 291 0.56 5.83 -0.61
CA LEU A 291 -0.54 6.69 -0.17
C LEU A 291 -1.72 6.65 -1.14
N TYR A 292 -1.46 6.65 -2.46
CA TYR A 292 -2.51 6.47 -3.46
C TYR A 292 -3.17 5.09 -3.40
N GLU A 293 -2.41 4.01 -3.14
CA GLU A 293 -2.96 2.67 -2.89
C GLU A 293 -3.90 2.68 -1.67
N GLY A 294 -3.45 3.28 -0.55
CA GLY A 294 -4.27 3.45 0.65
C GLY A 294 -5.58 4.21 0.41
N LEU A 295 -5.55 5.18 -0.50
CA LEU A 295 -6.73 5.95 -0.96
C LEU A 295 -7.55 5.23 -2.04
N LYS A 296 -7.20 3.99 -2.41
CA LYS A 296 -7.84 3.20 -3.47
C LYS A 296 -7.79 3.90 -4.84
N LYS A 297 -6.63 4.51 -5.16
CA LYS A 297 -6.33 5.19 -6.43
C LYS A 297 -5.19 4.49 -7.18
N PRO A 298 -5.35 3.22 -7.59
CA PRO A 298 -4.27 2.44 -8.19
C PRO A 298 -3.72 3.06 -9.48
N ASP A 299 -4.55 3.74 -10.29
CA ASP A 299 -4.07 4.43 -11.49
C ASP A 299 -3.07 5.57 -11.20
N LEU A 300 -3.21 6.25 -10.05
CA LEU A 300 -2.26 7.27 -9.62
C LEU A 300 -0.99 6.64 -9.06
N ALA A 301 -1.10 5.52 -8.36
CA ALA A 301 0.03 4.73 -7.89
C ALA A 301 0.85 4.21 -9.08
N ILE A 302 0.20 3.60 -10.09
CA ILE A 302 0.83 3.13 -11.34
C ILE A 302 1.65 4.25 -11.99
N LYS A 303 1.03 5.43 -12.23
CA LYS A 303 1.71 6.59 -12.82
C LYS A 303 2.88 7.09 -11.97
N THR A 304 2.80 6.93 -10.66
CA THR A 304 3.87 7.32 -9.74
C THR A 304 5.04 6.34 -9.83
N TYR A 305 4.78 5.03 -9.88
CA TYR A 305 5.82 4.01 -10.09
C TYR A 305 6.54 4.16 -11.43
N GLU A 306 5.84 4.57 -12.49
CA GLU A 306 6.44 4.85 -13.80
C GLU A 306 7.51 5.96 -13.79
N ARG A 307 7.48 6.82 -12.78
CA ARG A 307 8.49 7.89 -12.60
C ARG A 307 9.75 7.39 -11.89
N MET A 308 9.76 6.16 -11.38
CA MET A 308 10.94 5.60 -10.70
C MET A 308 12.12 5.51 -11.67
N PRO A 309 13.30 6.05 -11.30
CA PRO A 309 14.47 5.97 -12.17
C PRO A 309 14.85 4.51 -12.50
N PRO A 310 15.15 4.17 -13.75
CA PRO A 310 15.50 2.80 -14.12
C PRO A 310 16.74 2.25 -13.40
N SER A 311 17.64 3.13 -12.96
CA SER A 311 18.84 2.78 -12.17
C SER A 311 18.59 2.68 -10.68
N SER A 312 17.35 2.88 -10.24
CA SER A 312 17.00 2.83 -8.81
C SER A 312 17.12 1.40 -8.27
N PRO A 313 17.78 1.16 -7.13
CA PRO A 313 17.70 -0.11 -6.43
C PRO A 313 16.27 -0.51 -6.06
N LEU A 314 15.39 0.48 -5.91
CA LEU A 314 13.95 0.29 -5.63
C LEU A 314 13.12 0.05 -6.89
N GLY A 315 13.69 0.22 -8.08
CA GLY A 315 12.97 0.13 -9.35
C GLY A 315 12.30 -1.24 -9.57
N ARG A 316 12.98 -2.30 -9.17
CA ARG A 316 12.43 -3.67 -9.22
C ARG A 316 11.20 -3.82 -8.33
N SER A 317 11.28 -3.40 -7.08
CA SER A 317 10.14 -3.48 -6.14
C SER A 317 8.98 -2.59 -6.61
N ALA A 318 9.27 -1.41 -7.14
CA ALA A 318 8.28 -0.52 -7.74
C ALA A 318 7.55 -1.17 -8.95
N LEU A 319 8.26 -1.92 -9.79
CA LEU A 319 7.64 -2.63 -10.92
C LEU A 319 6.77 -3.81 -10.46
N ILE A 320 7.15 -4.53 -9.41
CA ILE A 320 6.32 -5.59 -8.83
C ILE A 320 5.03 -5.00 -8.26
N GLN A 321 5.14 -3.91 -7.49
CA GLN A 321 3.96 -3.26 -6.91
C GLN A 321 3.05 -2.65 -7.99
N ARG A 322 3.65 -2.02 -9.02
CA ARG A 322 2.91 -1.55 -10.19
C ARG A 322 2.11 -2.67 -10.85
N ALA A 323 2.69 -3.89 -10.95
CA ALA A 323 1.96 -5.02 -11.53
C ALA A 323 0.77 -5.45 -10.66
N VAL A 324 0.86 -5.36 -9.33
CA VAL A 324 -0.27 -5.59 -8.42
C VAL A 324 -1.37 -4.55 -8.65
N ASP A 325 -1.02 -3.28 -8.79
CA ASP A 325 -1.98 -2.20 -9.04
C ASP A 325 -2.63 -2.32 -10.43
N LEU A 326 -1.86 -2.74 -11.45
CA LEU A 326 -2.40 -3.02 -12.78
C LEU A 326 -3.44 -4.14 -12.74
N ASP A 327 -3.19 -5.21 -11.97
CA ASP A 327 -4.16 -6.30 -11.79
C ASP A 327 -5.42 -5.82 -11.07
N THR A 328 -5.26 -5.04 -10.00
CA THR A 328 -6.37 -4.40 -9.28
C THR A 328 -7.22 -3.47 -10.17
N SER A 329 -6.58 -2.87 -11.19
CA SER A 329 -7.22 -1.99 -12.19
C SER A 329 -7.75 -2.76 -13.42
N GLU A 330 -7.91 -4.09 -13.33
CA GLU A 330 -8.37 -4.97 -14.42
C GLU A 330 -7.44 -4.97 -15.66
N ARG A 331 -6.18 -4.54 -15.49
CA ARG A 331 -5.13 -4.51 -16.53
C ARG A 331 -4.15 -5.67 -16.37
N SER A 332 -4.66 -6.85 -16.07
CA SER A 332 -3.89 -8.03 -15.68
C SER A 332 -2.91 -8.50 -16.78
N ASP A 333 -3.22 -8.29 -18.06
CA ASP A 333 -2.30 -8.66 -19.15
C ASP A 333 -1.03 -7.80 -19.17
N GLU A 334 -1.16 -6.51 -18.85
CA GLU A 334 -0.02 -5.61 -18.67
C GLU A 334 0.80 -5.99 -17.43
N ALA A 335 0.13 -6.31 -16.33
CA ALA A 335 0.77 -6.82 -15.11
C ALA A 335 1.60 -8.08 -15.39
N LYS A 336 1.02 -9.04 -16.11
CA LYS A 336 1.68 -10.30 -16.47
C LYS A 336 2.92 -10.03 -17.35
N ALA A 337 2.81 -9.14 -18.33
CA ALA A 337 3.93 -8.77 -19.20
C ALA A 337 5.10 -8.11 -18.43
N ASP A 338 4.80 -7.22 -17.49
CA ASP A 338 5.80 -6.57 -16.64
C ASP A 338 6.56 -7.58 -15.78
N LEU A 339 5.82 -8.48 -15.10
CA LEU A 339 6.40 -9.52 -14.26
C LEU A 339 7.24 -10.51 -15.08
N GLN A 340 6.77 -10.92 -16.26
CA GLN A 340 7.53 -11.80 -17.16
C GLN A 340 8.82 -11.14 -17.64
N LYS A 341 8.80 -9.84 -17.91
CA LYS A 341 10.00 -9.07 -18.27
C LYS A 341 11.01 -9.04 -17.11
N LEU A 342 10.54 -8.80 -15.87
CA LEU A 342 11.40 -8.86 -14.70
C LEU A 342 12.03 -10.24 -14.52
N ILE A 343 11.25 -11.31 -14.66
CA ILE A 343 11.72 -12.69 -14.53
C ILE A 343 12.72 -13.06 -15.64
N THR A 344 12.54 -12.51 -16.85
CA THR A 344 13.46 -12.75 -17.98
C THR A 344 14.84 -12.10 -17.71
N THR A 345 14.86 -10.92 -17.13
CA THR A 345 16.11 -10.20 -16.80
C THR A 345 16.74 -10.67 -15.48
N GLY A 346 15.93 -11.19 -14.57
CA GLY A 346 16.34 -11.74 -13.26
C GLY A 346 15.70 -13.09 -13.00
N PRO A 347 16.17 -14.19 -13.62
CA PRO A 347 15.50 -15.50 -13.56
C PRO A 347 15.50 -16.14 -12.17
N THR A 348 16.28 -15.62 -11.23
CA THR A 348 16.33 -16.04 -9.82
C THR A 348 15.55 -15.12 -8.88
N ASP A 349 14.75 -14.22 -9.43
CA ASP A 349 13.94 -13.27 -8.67
C ASP A 349 12.69 -13.95 -8.09
N ILE A 350 12.80 -14.40 -6.84
CA ILE A 350 11.73 -15.12 -6.14
C ILE A 350 10.49 -14.22 -5.98
N GLU A 351 10.65 -12.92 -5.70
CA GLU A 351 9.50 -12.04 -5.48
C GLU A 351 8.73 -11.80 -6.76
N ALA A 352 9.42 -11.55 -7.89
CA ALA A 352 8.76 -11.38 -9.18
C ALA A 352 8.04 -12.67 -9.62
N VAL A 353 8.67 -13.83 -9.42
CA VAL A 353 8.05 -15.14 -9.70
C VAL A 353 6.83 -15.38 -8.80
N THR A 354 6.92 -15.04 -7.51
CA THR A 354 5.80 -15.18 -6.58
C THR A 354 4.66 -14.21 -6.91
N ALA A 355 4.98 -12.97 -7.30
CA ALA A 355 3.98 -12.00 -7.76
C ALA A 355 3.24 -12.50 -9.01
N LEU A 356 3.96 -13.08 -9.98
CA LEU A 356 3.34 -13.70 -11.15
C LEU A 356 2.41 -14.86 -10.75
N ALA A 357 2.85 -15.74 -9.84
CA ALA A 357 2.03 -16.84 -9.35
C ALA A 357 0.76 -16.37 -8.64
N ASN A 358 0.84 -15.28 -7.85
CA ASN A 358 -0.32 -14.67 -7.21
C ASN A 358 -1.32 -14.10 -8.23
N LEU A 359 -0.81 -13.41 -9.25
CA LEU A 359 -1.62 -12.87 -10.35
C LEU A 359 -2.34 -14.00 -11.10
N GLU A 360 -1.63 -15.06 -11.50
CA GLU A 360 -2.21 -16.20 -12.21
C GLU A 360 -3.26 -16.94 -11.35
N ARG A 361 -3.03 -17.03 -10.03
CA ARG A 361 -4.01 -17.57 -9.08
C ARG A 361 -5.29 -16.72 -9.05
N GLY A 362 -5.16 -15.39 -8.97
CA GLY A 362 -6.30 -14.45 -8.98
C GLY A 362 -7.12 -14.57 -10.28
N ARG A 363 -6.46 -14.79 -11.40
CA ARG A 363 -7.08 -14.99 -12.73
C ARG A 363 -7.65 -16.41 -12.94
N LYS A 364 -7.57 -17.27 -11.94
CA LYS A 364 -7.99 -18.68 -12.03
C LYS A 364 -7.18 -19.48 -13.08
N GLU A 365 -5.98 -19.03 -13.46
CA GLU A 365 -5.01 -19.72 -14.33
C GLU A 365 -4.22 -20.72 -13.49
N PHE A 366 -4.90 -21.76 -12.99
CA PHE A 366 -4.37 -22.60 -11.91
C PHE A 366 -3.20 -23.51 -12.31
N ALA A 367 -3.09 -23.89 -13.58
CA ALA A 367 -1.97 -24.70 -14.06
C ALA A 367 -0.68 -23.86 -14.08
N GLU A 368 -0.74 -22.68 -14.68
CA GLU A 368 0.34 -21.69 -14.76
C GLU A 368 0.77 -21.25 -13.36
N CYS A 369 -0.20 -20.95 -12.50
CA CYS A 369 0.01 -20.64 -11.09
C CYS A 369 0.84 -21.72 -10.37
N ALA A 370 0.51 -23.00 -10.54
CA ALA A 370 1.25 -24.10 -9.92
C ALA A 370 2.70 -24.17 -10.42
N ASP A 371 2.93 -23.93 -11.71
CA ASP A 371 4.26 -23.90 -12.32
C ASP A 371 5.08 -22.71 -11.81
N ALA A 372 4.48 -21.54 -11.69
CA ALA A 372 5.14 -20.35 -11.17
C ALA A 372 5.54 -20.53 -9.69
N TYR A 373 4.64 -21.03 -8.84
CA TYR A 373 5.02 -21.36 -7.44
C TYR A 373 6.07 -22.47 -7.37
N ALA A 374 6.03 -23.47 -8.26
CA ALA A 374 7.07 -24.51 -8.30
C ALA A 374 8.45 -23.89 -8.60
N LYS A 375 8.51 -22.91 -9.50
CA LYS A 375 9.72 -22.15 -9.78
C LYS A 375 10.17 -21.35 -8.55
N ALA A 376 9.27 -20.64 -7.86
CA ALA A 376 9.60 -19.90 -6.63
C ALA A 376 10.16 -20.81 -5.54
N ILE A 377 9.57 -21.99 -5.34
CA ILE A 377 10.04 -23.00 -4.38
C ILE A 377 11.44 -23.51 -4.77
N ALA A 378 11.66 -23.80 -6.06
CA ALA A 378 12.98 -24.25 -6.53
C ALA A 378 14.09 -23.19 -6.32
N LEU A 379 13.73 -21.91 -6.32
CA LEU A 379 14.64 -20.80 -6.02
C LEU A 379 14.83 -20.57 -4.51
N THR A 380 14.15 -21.31 -3.65
CA THR A 380 14.26 -21.23 -2.18
C THR A 380 15.04 -22.44 -1.67
N PRO A 381 16.38 -22.37 -1.55
CA PRO A 381 17.23 -23.55 -1.36
C PRO A 381 17.06 -24.23 0.01
N ALA A 382 16.63 -23.50 1.03
CA ALA A 382 16.35 -24.02 2.37
C ALA A 382 15.07 -23.35 2.90
N PRO A 383 13.88 -23.90 2.59
CA PRO A 383 12.63 -23.31 3.03
C PRO A 383 12.55 -23.34 4.56
N ASP A 384 12.45 -22.16 5.14
CA ASP A 384 12.17 -21.95 6.55
C ASP A 384 10.66 -21.78 6.82
N LYS A 385 10.34 -21.40 8.08
CA LYS A 385 8.94 -21.18 8.47
C LYS A 385 8.22 -20.20 7.53
N SER A 386 8.89 -19.19 6.96
CA SER A 386 8.24 -18.18 6.11
C SER A 386 7.79 -18.74 4.74
N ALA A 387 8.43 -19.81 4.27
CA ALA A 387 8.14 -20.42 2.98
C ALA A 387 6.85 -21.26 2.95
N TRP A 388 6.15 -21.42 4.09
CA TRP A 388 4.89 -22.18 4.13
C TRP A 388 3.86 -21.64 3.12
N THR A 389 3.84 -20.34 2.87
CA THR A 389 2.91 -19.68 1.95
C THR A 389 3.08 -20.16 0.51
N LEU A 390 4.31 -20.43 0.06
CA LEU A 390 4.57 -20.93 -1.29
C LEU A 390 3.94 -22.31 -1.52
N PHE A 391 4.09 -23.20 -0.55
CA PHE A 391 3.49 -24.53 -0.60
C PHE A 391 1.96 -24.44 -0.47
N TYR A 392 1.45 -23.63 0.44
CA TYR A 392 0.02 -23.44 0.63
C TYR A 392 -0.68 -22.98 -0.65
N PHE A 393 -0.17 -21.90 -1.27
CA PHE A 393 -0.79 -21.39 -2.49
C PHE A 393 -0.57 -22.30 -3.71
N ARG A 394 0.57 -22.99 -3.82
CA ARG A 394 0.73 -24.01 -4.86
C ARG A 394 -0.25 -25.17 -4.64
N GLY A 395 -0.45 -25.59 -3.40
CA GLY A 395 -1.44 -26.59 -3.03
C GLY A 395 -2.85 -26.19 -3.47
N ILE A 396 -3.26 -24.94 -3.28
CA ILE A 396 -4.52 -24.40 -3.80
C ILE A 396 -4.57 -24.50 -5.32
N CYS A 397 -3.51 -24.08 -6.05
CA CYS A 397 -3.47 -24.17 -7.50
C CYS A 397 -3.59 -25.62 -8.01
N TYR A 398 -2.93 -26.58 -7.34
CA TYR A 398 -3.08 -28.00 -7.64
C TYR A 398 -4.48 -28.51 -7.33
N GLU A 399 -5.08 -28.13 -6.22
CA GLU A 399 -6.44 -28.54 -5.87
C GLU A 399 -7.45 -28.04 -6.91
N ARG A 400 -7.40 -26.75 -7.22
CA ARG A 400 -8.29 -26.11 -8.22
C ARG A 400 -8.08 -26.67 -9.64
N SER A 401 -6.88 -27.14 -9.96
CA SER A 401 -6.58 -27.87 -11.21
C SER A 401 -6.80 -29.38 -11.13
N LYS A 402 -7.51 -29.86 -10.08
CA LYS A 402 -7.89 -31.27 -9.88
C LYS A 402 -6.71 -32.26 -9.70
N GLN A 403 -5.56 -31.77 -9.21
CA GLN A 403 -4.36 -32.55 -8.94
C GLN A 403 -4.22 -32.82 -7.42
N TRP A 404 -5.26 -33.39 -6.80
CA TRP A 404 -5.35 -33.57 -5.35
C TRP A 404 -4.13 -34.22 -4.69
N PRO A 405 -3.50 -35.28 -5.20
CA PRO A 405 -2.33 -35.88 -4.52
C PRO A 405 -1.16 -34.90 -4.36
N LYS A 406 -0.97 -33.98 -5.30
CA LYS A 406 0.06 -32.91 -5.21
C LYS A 406 -0.36 -31.83 -4.22
N ALA A 407 -1.64 -31.44 -4.25
CA ALA A 407 -2.19 -30.45 -3.33
C ALA A 407 -2.04 -30.90 -1.87
N GLU A 408 -2.43 -32.14 -1.57
CA GLU A 408 -2.32 -32.70 -0.23
C GLU A 408 -0.86 -32.76 0.27
N ALA A 409 0.08 -33.13 -0.60
CA ALA A 409 1.50 -33.14 -0.27
C ALA A 409 1.99 -31.74 0.07
N ASP A 410 1.57 -30.73 -0.67
CA ASP A 410 1.95 -29.33 -0.44
C ASP A 410 1.34 -28.76 0.85
N PHE A 411 0.06 -29.04 1.15
CA PHE A 411 -0.55 -28.61 2.41
C PHE A 411 0.14 -29.26 3.62
N LYS A 412 0.49 -30.55 3.53
CA LYS A 412 1.28 -31.21 4.57
C LYS A 412 2.66 -30.56 4.71
N LYS A 413 3.30 -30.23 3.60
CA LYS A 413 4.60 -29.54 3.65
C LYS A 413 4.50 -28.14 4.26
N ALA A 414 3.44 -27.41 3.98
CA ALA A 414 3.18 -26.12 4.62
C ALA A 414 3.03 -26.26 6.14
N LEU A 415 2.34 -27.31 6.62
CA LEU A 415 2.21 -27.61 8.06
C LEU A 415 3.50 -28.12 8.71
N GLU A 416 4.39 -28.80 7.96
CA GLU A 416 5.74 -29.13 8.47
C GLU A 416 6.56 -27.87 8.74
N LEU A 417 6.46 -26.87 7.86
CA LEU A 417 7.18 -25.60 8.00
C LEU A 417 6.55 -24.68 9.06
N PHE A 418 5.23 -24.64 9.11
CA PHE A 418 4.48 -23.88 10.10
C PHE A 418 3.36 -24.76 10.69
N PRO A 419 3.66 -25.57 11.71
CA PRO A 419 2.65 -26.31 12.43
C PRO A 419 1.58 -25.36 12.99
N ASP A 420 0.35 -25.81 13.02
CA ASP A 420 -0.80 -25.06 13.52
C ASP A 420 -1.16 -23.76 12.75
N GLN A 421 -0.73 -23.62 11.50
CA GLN A 421 -1.17 -22.49 10.68
C GLN A 421 -2.67 -22.62 10.35
N PRO A 422 -3.55 -21.72 10.86
CA PRO A 422 -4.99 -21.95 10.83
C PRO A 422 -5.59 -22.06 9.43
N HIS A 423 -5.10 -21.27 8.46
CA HIS A 423 -5.62 -21.36 7.08
C HIS A 423 -5.25 -22.69 6.41
N VAL A 424 -4.05 -23.24 6.67
CA VAL A 424 -3.64 -24.52 6.10
C VAL A 424 -4.38 -25.68 6.77
N LEU A 425 -4.53 -25.64 8.11
CA LEU A 425 -5.33 -26.60 8.85
C LEU A 425 -6.77 -26.64 8.34
N ASN A 426 -7.36 -25.44 8.18
CA ASN A 426 -8.73 -25.33 7.66
C ASN A 426 -8.84 -25.87 6.25
N TYR A 427 -7.97 -25.47 5.33
CA TYR A 427 -8.08 -25.85 3.92
C TYR A 427 -7.88 -27.35 3.71
N LEU A 428 -6.84 -27.94 4.32
CA LEU A 428 -6.58 -29.37 4.23
C LEU A 428 -7.70 -30.17 4.91
N GLY A 429 -8.11 -29.79 6.12
CA GLY A 429 -9.18 -30.43 6.86
C GLY A 429 -10.52 -30.40 6.11
N TYR A 430 -10.90 -29.22 5.60
CA TYR A 430 -12.09 -29.04 4.78
C TYR A 430 -12.05 -29.93 3.52
N SER A 431 -10.93 -29.90 2.79
CA SER A 431 -10.78 -30.70 1.57
C SER A 431 -10.91 -32.21 1.84
N TRP A 432 -10.39 -32.70 2.97
CA TRP A 432 -10.57 -34.10 3.36
C TRP A 432 -12.03 -34.42 3.67
N VAL A 433 -12.70 -33.56 4.43
CA VAL A 433 -14.11 -33.73 4.79
C VAL A 433 -14.99 -33.69 3.53
N ASP A 434 -14.76 -32.72 2.65
CA ASP A 434 -15.51 -32.62 1.40
C ASP A 434 -15.34 -33.82 0.49
N LYS A 435 -14.14 -34.38 0.41
CA LYS A 435 -13.85 -35.63 -0.35
C LYS A 435 -14.29 -36.92 0.36
N GLY A 436 -14.79 -36.82 1.59
CA GLY A 436 -15.21 -38.01 2.38
C GLY A 436 -14.04 -38.87 2.86
N ILE A 437 -12.84 -38.31 2.99
CA ILE A 437 -11.63 -39.01 3.44
C ILE A 437 -11.11 -38.40 4.72
N ASN A 438 -10.46 -39.18 5.58
CA ASN A 438 -9.82 -38.71 6.83
C ASN A 438 -10.75 -37.83 7.71
N LEU A 439 -12.05 -38.14 7.79
CA LEU A 439 -13.08 -37.29 8.39
C LEU A 439 -12.74 -36.85 9.81
N ASP A 440 -12.30 -37.77 10.67
CA ASP A 440 -11.98 -37.49 12.07
C ASP A 440 -10.77 -36.53 12.19
N GLU A 441 -9.75 -36.74 11.36
CA GLU A 441 -8.56 -35.86 11.34
C GLU A 441 -8.92 -34.51 10.76
N GLY A 442 -9.68 -34.46 9.65
CA GLY A 442 -10.17 -33.24 9.05
C GLY A 442 -10.96 -32.40 10.04
N LEU A 443 -11.89 -33.00 10.78
CA LEU A 443 -12.65 -32.34 11.82
C LEU A 443 -11.74 -31.78 12.94
N ARG A 444 -10.73 -32.55 13.40
CA ARG A 444 -9.78 -32.07 14.42
C ARG A 444 -8.99 -30.85 13.93
N MET A 445 -8.52 -30.89 12.68
CA MET A 445 -7.76 -29.79 12.08
C MET A 445 -8.60 -28.53 11.96
N ILE A 446 -9.85 -28.62 11.47
CA ILE A 446 -10.75 -27.47 11.35
C ILE A 446 -11.10 -26.93 12.74
N SER A 447 -11.39 -27.81 13.73
CA SER A 447 -11.66 -27.38 15.11
C SER A 447 -10.49 -26.60 15.69
N ARG A 448 -9.24 -27.06 15.47
CA ARG A 448 -8.05 -26.34 15.90
C ARG A 448 -7.86 -25.01 15.19
N ALA A 449 -8.22 -24.91 13.93
CA ALA A 449 -8.22 -23.65 13.20
C ALA A 449 -9.24 -22.64 13.80
N VAL A 450 -10.45 -23.11 14.15
CA VAL A 450 -11.46 -22.29 14.83
C VAL A 450 -11.01 -21.82 16.21
N GLU A 451 -10.32 -22.67 17.00
CA GLU A 451 -9.75 -22.28 18.29
C GLU A 451 -8.81 -21.08 18.18
N GLN A 452 -8.07 -20.97 17.07
CA GLN A 452 -7.12 -19.88 16.82
C GLN A 452 -7.75 -18.66 16.15
N ARG A 453 -8.81 -18.85 15.37
CA ARG A 453 -9.47 -17.82 14.57
C ARG A 453 -10.99 -17.95 14.66
N ALA A 454 -11.52 -17.84 15.89
CA ALA A 454 -12.96 -17.92 16.15
C ALA A 454 -13.78 -16.74 15.60
N ASP A 455 -13.11 -15.71 15.12
CA ASP A 455 -13.64 -14.52 14.46
C ASP A 455 -13.62 -14.58 12.93
N ASP A 456 -13.06 -15.65 12.36
CA ASP A 456 -13.03 -15.85 10.91
C ASP A 456 -14.23 -16.69 10.45
N GLY A 457 -15.22 -16.02 9.82
CA GLY A 457 -16.46 -16.66 9.39
C GLY A 457 -16.25 -17.81 8.40
N TYR A 458 -15.22 -17.77 7.55
CA TYR A 458 -14.92 -18.87 6.62
C TYR A 458 -14.38 -20.12 7.33
N ILE A 459 -13.56 -19.93 8.36
CA ILE A 459 -13.04 -21.04 9.18
C ILE A 459 -14.17 -21.64 10.02
N VAL A 460 -15.05 -20.80 10.58
CA VAL A 460 -16.21 -21.26 11.35
C VAL A 460 -17.23 -22.00 10.46
N ASP A 461 -17.47 -21.50 9.22
CA ASP A 461 -18.29 -22.18 8.21
C ASP A 461 -17.76 -23.58 7.91
N SER A 462 -16.45 -23.71 7.69
CA SER A 462 -15.81 -25.01 7.43
C SER A 462 -16.06 -26.01 8.56
N LEU A 463 -16.09 -25.57 9.82
CA LEU A 463 -16.44 -26.43 10.95
C LEU A 463 -17.91 -26.85 10.92
N GLY A 464 -18.80 -25.91 10.64
CA GLY A 464 -20.23 -26.18 10.51
C GLY A 464 -20.52 -27.16 9.36
N TRP A 465 -19.88 -26.94 8.20
CA TRP A 465 -19.96 -27.84 7.06
C TRP A 465 -19.40 -29.23 7.36
N ALA A 466 -18.27 -29.31 8.08
CA ALA A 466 -17.73 -30.60 8.52
C ALA A 466 -18.72 -31.38 9.40
N TYR A 467 -19.38 -30.73 10.35
CA TYR A 467 -20.45 -31.35 11.14
C TYR A 467 -21.62 -31.78 10.26
N TYR A 468 -22.04 -30.98 9.29
CA TYR A 468 -23.09 -31.36 8.34
C TYR A 468 -22.73 -32.63 7.57
N ARG A 469 -21.49 -32.72 7.05
CA ARG A 469 -21.01 -33.85 6.25
C ARG A 469 -20.91 -35.17 7.03
N ILE A 470 -20.70 -35.10 8.34
CA ILE A 470 -20.69 -36.29 9.22
C ILE A 470 -22.05 -36.57 9.87
N GLY A 471 -23.11 -35.84 9.48
CA GLY A 471 -24.48 -36.06 9.94
C GLY A 471 -24.82 -35.46 11.31
N LYS A 472 -23.96 -34.64 11.90
CA LYS A 472 -24.19 -33.93 13.18
C LYS A 472 -24.86 -32.58 12.90
N TYR A 473 -26.13 -32.61 12.50
CA TYR A 473 -26.83 -31.45 11.97
C TYR A 473 -27.11 -30.38 13.00
N ASP A 474 -27.31 -30.70 14.28
CA ASP A 474 -27.50 -29.71 15.34
C ASP A 474 -26.22 -28.89 15.60
N GLU A 475 -25.06 -29.56 15.62
CA GLU A 475 -23.76 -28.92 15.72
C GLU A 475 -23.44 -28.10 14.47
N ALA A 476 -23.86 -28.59 13.28
CA ALA A 476 -23.73 -27.85 12.03
C ALA A 476 -24.49 -26.53 12.08
N VAL A 477 -25.77 -26.56 12.47
CA VAL A 477 -26.59 -25.34 12.62
C VAL A 477 -25.91 -24.35 13.57
N LYS A 478 -25.47 -24.81 14.76
CA LYS A 478 -24.84 -23.91 15.74
C LYS A 478 -23.62 -23.18 15.18
N ASN A 479 -22.76 -23.86 14.41
CA ASN A 479 -21.55 -23.25 13.87
C ASN A 479 -21.86 -22.40 12.63
N LEU A 480 -22.78 -22.84 11.76
CA LEU A 480 -23.18 -22.07 10.58
C LEU A 480 -23.97 -20.81 10.93
N ASP A 481 -24.82 -20.84 11.97
CA ASP A 481 -25.42 -19.62 12.52
C ASP A 481 -24.34 -18.60 12.90
N ARG A 482 -23.29 -19.07 13.60
CA ARG A 482 -22.16 -18.19 13.95
C ARG A 482 -21.38 -17.71 12.74
N ALA A 483 -21.21 -18.55 11.72
CA ALA A 483 -20.52 -18.15 10.50
C ALA A 483 -21.29 -17.05 9.74
N VAL A 484 -22.63 -17.16 9.66
CA VAL A 484 -23.49 -16.12 9.07
C VAL A 484 -23.45 -14.83 9.87
N GLU A 485 -23.42 -14.88 11.22
CA GLU A 485 -23.23 -13.68 12.04
C GLU A 485 -21.92 -12.93 11.71
N LEU A 486 -20.84 -13.68 11.43
CA LEU A 486 -19.53 -13.12 11.09
C LEU A 486 -19.43 -12.64 9.64
N LYS A 487 -20.15 -13.31 8.72
CA LYS A 487 -20.12 -13.08 7.27
C LYS A 487 -21.52 -13.17 6.67
N PRO A 488 -22.43 -12.23 7.00
CA PRO A 488 -23.81 -12.29 6.53
C PRO A 488 -23.96 -12.11 5.00
N GLU A 489 -22.97 -11.48 4.37
CA GLU A 489 -22.97 -11.19 2.93
C GLU A 489 -22.38 -12.32 2.05
N ASP A 490 -21.97 -13.45 2.63
CA ASP A 490 -21.39 -14.54 1.85
C ASP A 490 -22.48 -15.53 1.38
N PRO A 491 -22.65 -15.76 0.07
CA PRO A 491 -23.69 -16.64 -0.45
C PRO A 491 -23.48 -18.10 -0.08
N THR A 492 -22.24 -18.59 -0.01
CA THR A 492 -21.93 -19.99 0.29
C THR A 492 -22.25 -20.33 1.74
N ILE A 493 -21.89 -19.44 2.67
CA ILE A 493 -22.17 -19.61 4.11
C ILE A 493 -23.67 -19.64 4.35
N ASN A 494 -24.44 -18.76 3.70
CA ASN A 494 -25.90 -18.75 3.80
C ASN A 494 -26.52 -20.01 3.18
N ASP A 495 -26.00 -20.52 2.06
CA ASP A 495 -26.44 -21.80 1.45
C ASP A 495 -26.20 -22.99 2.38
N HIS A 496 -25.01 -23.07 2.99
CA HIS A 496 -24.67 -24.12 3.95
C HIS A 496 -25.59 -24.10 5.18
N LEU A 497 -25.90 -22.93 5.73
CA LEU A 497 -26.84 -22.79 6.84
C LEU A 497 -28.25 -23.24 6.43
N GLY A 498 -28.69 -22.88 5.23
CA GLY A 498 -29.95 -23.35 4.67
C GLY A 498 -30.02 -24.88 4.60
N ASP A 499 -28.96 -25.51 4.13
CA ASP A 499 -28.86 -26.99 4.07
C ASP A 499 -28.93 -27.62 5.48
N ALA A 500 -28.25 -27.03 6.46
CA ALA A 500 -28.26 -27.51 7.83
C ALA A 500 -29.65 -27.35 8.48
N TYR A 501 -30.31 -26.20 8.31
CA TYR A 501 -31.67 -25.97 8.79
C TYR A 501 -32.68 -26.98 8.20
N TRP A 502 -32.54 -27.27 6.91
CA TRP A 502 -33.41 -28.25 6.25
C TRP A 502 -33.30 -29.65 6.89
N LYS A 503 -32.05 -30.10 7.20
CA LYS A 503 -31.78 -31.39 7.81
C LYS A 503 -32.32 -31.54 9.24
N VAL A 504 -32.43 -30.43 9.99
CA VAL A 504 -33.06 -30.42 11.33
C VAL A 504 -34.55 -30.13 11.31
N GLY A 505 -35.19 -30.08 10.12
CA GLY A 505 -36.64 -29.88 9.97
C GLY A 505 -37.11 -28.43 10.02
N ARG A 506 -36.20 -27.46 10.04
CA ARG A 506 -36.47 -26.00 10.04
C ARG A 506 -36.63 -25.48 8.60
N ALA A 507 -37.65 -25.99 7.91
CA ALA A 507 -37.82 -25.79 6.46
C ALA A 507 -38.08 -24.32 6.06
N LEU A 508 -38.69 -23.51 6.93
CA LEU A 508 -38.93 -22.09 6.64
C LEU A 508 -37.63 -21.30 6.70
N GLU A 509 -36.83 -21.52 7.74
CA GLU A 509 -35.53 -20.86 7.91
C GLU A 509 -34.57 -21.31 6.80
N ALA A 510 -34.57 -22.57 6.42
CA ALA A 510 -33.80 -23.07 5.29
C ALA A 510 -34.10 -22.29 4.00
N ARG A 511 -35.39 -22.13 3.67
CA ARG A 511 -35.80 -21.37 2.48
C ARG A 511 -35.43 -19.89 2.57
N PHE A 512 -35.47 -19.30 3.77
CA PHE A 512 -35.03 -17.93 3.97
C PHE A 512 -33.54 -17.79 3.66
N GLN A 513 -32.68 -18.68 4.21
CA GLN A 513 -31.25 -18.63 3.97
C GLN A 513 -30.88 -18.87 2.50
N TRP A 514 -31.51 -19.85 1.84
CA TRP A 514 -31.29 -20.06 0.40
C TRP A 514 -31.76 -18.88 -0.46
N ALA A 515 -32.85 -18.20 -0.08
CA ALA A 515 -33.29 -16.98 -0.78
C ALA A 515 -32.28 -15.85 -0.61
N HIS A 516 -31.73 -15.70 0.61
CA HIS A 516 -30.68 -14.74 0.90
C HIS A 516 -29.40 -15.05 0.12
N ALA A 517 -28.94 -16.32 0.13
CA ALA A 517 -27.80 -16.78 -0.66
C ALA A 517 -27.96 -16.47 -2.16
N ARG A 518 -29.16 -16.70 -2.73
CA ARG A 518 -29.47 -16.34 -4.13
C ARG A 518 -29.29 -14.85 -4.40
N ASP A 519 -29.78 -14.00 -3.48
CA ASP A 519 -29.81 -12.55 -3.66
C ASP A 519 -28.41 -11.89 -3.45
N LEU A 520 -27.45 -12.64 -2.92
CA LEU A 520 -26.04 -12.25 -2.75
C LEU A 520 -25.16 -12.53 -3.97
N ASN A 521 -25.75 -12.81 -5.15
CA ASN A 521 -25.03 -13.05 -6.41
C ASN A 521 -23.98 -14.18 -6.34
N PRO A 522 -24.41 -15.44 -5.99
CA PRO A 522 -23.51 -16.59 -6.00
C PRO A 522 -22.97 -16.88 -7.40
N GLU A 523 -21.91 -17.72 -7.48
CA GLU A 523 -21.39 -18.20 -8.77
C GLU A 523 -22.53 -18.89 -9.57
N PRO A 524 -22.51 -18.84 -10.92
CA PRO A 524 -23.62 -19.34 -11.76
C PRO A 524 -23.99 -20.80 -11.52
N GLU A 525 -23.00 -21.65 -11.17
CA GLU A 525 -23.22 -23.08 -10.87
C GLU A 525 -24.01 -23.23 -9.57
N ASP A 526 -23.62 -22.49 -8.53
CA ASP A 526 -24.25 -22.51 -7.21
C ASP A 526 -25.66 -21.91 -7.27
N LEU A 527 -25.84 -20.81 -8.05
CA LEU A 527 -27.15 -20.21 -8.25
C LEU A 527 -28.18 -21.23 -8.75
N THR A 528 -27.78 -22.09 -9.69
CA THR A 528 -28.65 -23.13 -10.24
C THR A 528 -29.10 -24.12 -9.15
N VAL A 529 -28.16 -24.53 -8.30
CA VAL A 529 -28.41 -25.46 -7.18
C VAL A 529 -29.30 -24.81 -6.12
N ILE A 530 -29.01 -23.56 -5.72
CA ILE A 530 -29.81 -22.81 -4.75
C ILE A 530 -31.25 -22.63 -5.24
N GLN A 531 -31.44 -22.32 -6.52
CA GLN A 531 -32.78 -22.19 -7.10
C GLN A 531 -33.56 -23.51 -7.08
N GLN A 532 -32.88 -24.64 -7.26
CA GLN A 532 -33.49 -25.96 -7.14
C GLN A 532 -33.90 -26.27 -5.70
N LYS A 533 -33.02 -25.99 -4.71
CA LYS A 533 -33.32 -26.12 -3.28
C LYS A 533 -34.54 -25.30 -2.86
N LEU A 534 -34.67 -24.07 -3.36
CA LEU A 534 -35.83 -23.20 -3.10
C LEU A 534 -37.14 -23.79 -3.62
N LYS A 535 -37.14 -24.48 -4.75
CA LYS A 535 -38.34 -25.11 -5.37
C LYS A 535 -38.75 -26.37 -4.65
N SER A 536 -37.83 -27.31 -4.45
CA SER A 536 -38.13 -28.69 -4.03
C SER A 536 -37.55 -29.10 -2.67
N GLY A 537 -36.76 -28.23 -2.01
CA GLY A 537 -35.96 -28.63 -0.85
C GLY A 537 -34.75 -29.48 -1.25
N LEU A 538 -34.05 -29.99 -0.24
CA LEU A 538 -32.99 -30.99 -0.48
C LEU A 538 -33.65 -32.35 -0.82
N PRO A 539 -33.05 -33.16 -1.74
CA PRO A 539 -33.52 -34.51 -2.01
C PRO A 539 -33.52 -35.36 -0.73
N GLU A 540 -34.55 -36.20 -0.57
CA GLU A 540 -34.55 -37.24 0.46
C GLU A 540 -33.44 -38.23 0.11
N ASP A 541 -32.44 -38.37 0.98
CA ASP A 541 -31.30 -39.28 0.90
C ASP A 541 -30.54 -39.39 -0.44
N SER A 542 -29.53 -38.55 -0.58
CA SER A 542 -28.38 -38.88 -1.41
C SER A 542 -27.09 -38.75 -0.62
N SER A 543 -26.85 -39.67 0.29
CA SER A 543 -25.53 -39.88 0.91
C SER A 543 -24.43 -40.27 -0.10
N ALA A 544 -24.82 -40.49 -1.37
CA ALA A 544 -23.91 -40.86 -2.46
C ALA A 544 -23.52 -39.68 -3.39
N ASP A 545 -24.27 -38.58 -3.44
CA ASP A 545 -24.01 -37.48 -4.37
C ASP A 545 -23.21 -36.31 -3.75
N ALA A 546 -23.03 -36.30 -2.44
CA ALA A 546 -22.21 -35.32 -1.74
C ALA A 546 -20.72 -35.37 -2.13
N ALA A 547 -20.26 -36.43 -2.82
CA ALA A 547 -18.88 -36.61 -3.27
C ALA A 547 -18.57 -35.93 -4.64
N LYS A 548 -19.51 -35.22 -5.27
CA LYS A 548 -19.34 -34.71 -6.66
C LYS A 548 -19.38 -33.20 -6.83
N ARG A 549 -19.47 -32.42 -5.77
CA ARG A 549 -19.44 -30.96 -5.94
C ARG A 549 -18.00 -30.42 -5.92
N PRO A 550 -17.55 -29.64 -6.93
CA PRO A 550 -16.31 -28.92 -6.85
C PRO A 550 -16.49 -27.78 -5.83
N GLY A 551 -15.69 -27.81 -4.77
CA GLY A 551 -15.71 -26.82 -3.72
C GLY A 551 -15.51 -25.39 -4.28
N GLY A 552 -16.45 -24.53 -4.03
CA GLY A 552 -16.31 -23.11 -4.12
C GLY A 552 -15.81 -22.58 -2.77
N GLY A 553 -14.67 -21.87 -2.80
CA GLY A 553 -14.10 -21.21 -1.65
C GLY A 553 -12.86 -20.47 -2.06
#